data_7aad9f1618a9a295953b0d55bf9cba6b
#
_entry.id   7aad9f1618a9a295953b0d55bf9cba6b
#
_cell.length_a   1.000
_cell.length_b   1.000
_cell.length_c   1.000
_cell.angle_alpha   90.00
_cell.angle_beta   90.00
_cell.angle_gamma   90.00
#
_symmetry.space_group_name_H-M   'P 1'
#
loop_
_entity.id
_entity.type
_entity.pdbx_description
1 polymer ?
#
loop_
_entity_poly.entity_id
_entity_poly.type
_entity_poly.pdbx_seq_one_letter_code
_entity_poly.pdbx_strand_id
1 'polypeptide(L)'
;MNAPASNPRVLILCTGNSCRSHMAEGILRAAAGDILEVHSAGSQPSGFVHPKAIAVLAEIGIDISSHTSKSMNDFLDRDINTVITVCGNADQACPIFPGQIHRHHWPFDDPAHATGTEEEILVEFRRVRDEIQAAFLAYAAEAKKITSTSPSA
;
A
#
# COMPACT_ATOMS: atom_id res chain seq x y z
N MET A 1 34.57 -2.27 1.00
CA MET A 1 33.38 -2.96 0.51
C MET A 1 32.13 -2.16 0.83
N ASN A 2 31.37 -1.85 -0.18
CA ASN A 2 30.18 -1.03 -0.01
C ASN A 2 29.05 -1.85 0.60
N ALA A 3 28.30 -1.24 1.52
CA ALA A 3 27.07 -1.84 1.98
C ALA A 3 26.11 -1.99 0.79
N PRO A 4 25.30 -3.06 0.75
CA PRO A 4 24.30 -3.17 -0.30
C PRO A 4 23.37 -1.96 -0.27
N ALA A 5 22.99 -1.48 -1.44
CA ALA A 5 22.03 -0.39 -1.53
C ALA A 5 20.74 -0.79 -0.83
N SER A 6 20.14 0.14 -0.09
CA SER A 6 18.84 -0.12 0.52
C SER A 6 17.81 -0.36 -0.58
N ASN A 7 16.84 -1.20 -0.28
CA ASN A 7 15.72 -1.43 -1.18
C ASN A 7 14.97 -0.10 -1.43
N PRO A 8 14.45 0.11 -2.64
CA PRO A 8 13.59 1.26 -2.89
C PRO A 8 12.41 1.29 -1.94
N ARG A 9 12.05 2.49 -1.49
CA ARG A 9 10.93 2.69 -0.57
C ARG A 9 9.69 3.08 -1.33
N VAL A 10 8.63 2.31 -1.11
CA VAL A 10 7.30 2.57 -1.68
C VAL A 10 6.38 2.99 -0.56
N LEU A 11 5.76 4.15 -0.70
CA LEU A 11 4.78 4.65 0.26
C LEU A 11 3.39 4.64 -0.39
N ILE A 12 2.49 3.88 0.21
CA ILE A 12 1.10 3.76 -0.27
C ILE A 12 0.24 4.69 0.58
N LEU A 13 -0.45 5.63 -0.06
CA LEU A 13 -1.24 6.64 0.62
C LEU A 13 -2.73 6.44 0.41
N CYS A 14 -3.47 6.60 1.50
CA CYS A 14 -4.92 6.61 1.56
C CYS A 14 -5.32 7.70 2.55
N THR A 15 -6.58 8.10 2.60
CA THR A 15 -6.98 9.17 3.51
C THR A 15 -6.83 8.76 4.97
N GLY A 16 -7.51 7.68 5.37
CA GLY A 16 -7.55 7.26 6.78
C GLY A 16 -6.46 6.30 7.20
N ASN A 17 -5.72 5.75 6.25
CA ASN A 17 -4.75 4.68 6.52
C ASN A 17 -5.36 3.60 7.44
N SER A 18 -6.53 3.12 7.06
CA SER A 18 -7.23 2.10 7.85
C SER A 18 -7.60 0.87 7.03
N CYS A 19 -7.81 1.00 5.73
CA CYS A 19 -8.38 -0.06 4.91
C CYS A 19 -7.57 -0.30 3.62
N ARG A 20 -7.82 0.50 2.59
CA ARG A 20 -7.23 0.27 1.24
C ARG A 20 -5.71 0.24 1.24
N SER A 21 -5.07 1.20 1.90
CA SER A 21 -3.61 1.29 1.93
C SER A 21 -2.98 0.13 2.71
N HIS A 22 -3.64 -0.36 3.75
CA HIS A 22 -3.12 -1.51 4.49
C HIS A 22 -3.27 -2.82 3.72
N MET A 23 -4.37 -2.98 2.97
CA MET A 23 -4.51 -4.13 2.09
C MET A 23 -3.43 -4.12 1.02
N ALA A 24 -3.19 -2.95 0.41
CA ALA A 24 -2.14 -2.80 -0.60
C ALA A 24 -0.75 -3.04 0.00
N GLU A 25 -0.47 -2.49 1.17
CA GLU A 25 0.81 -2.69 1.85
C GLU A 25 1.07 -4.17 2.12
N GLY A 26 0.08 -4.88 2.67
CA GLY A 26 0.22 -6.30 2.97
C GLY A 26 0.45 -7.14 1.72
N ILE A 27 -0.31 -6.87 0.67
CA ILE A 27 -0.19 -7.60 -0.59
C ILE A 27 1.16 -7.34 -1.25
N LEU A 28 1.58 -6.09 -1.35
CA LEU A 28 2.85 -5.76 -1.99
C LEU A 28 4.04 -6.28 -1.19
N ARG A 29 3.99 -6.17 0.13
CA ARG A 29 5.05 -6.70 0.98
C ARG A 29 5.17 -8.21 0.86
N ALA A 30 4.05 -8.92 0.82
CA ALA A 30 4.06 -10.37 0.63
C ALA A 30 4.64 -10.78 -0.72
N ALA A 31 4.37 -9.99 -1.76
CA ALA A 31 4.80 -10.31 -3.12
C ALA A 31 6.23 -9.84 -3.41
N ALA A 32 6.68 -8.72 -2.86
CA ALA A 32 7.93 -8.07 -3.25
C ALA A 32 8.69 -7.45 -2.07
N GLY A 33 8.40 -7.84 -0.84
CA GLY A 33 9.07 -7.29 0.35
C GLY A 33 10.56 -7.63 0.42
N ASP A 34 11.02 -8.57 -0.39
CA ASP A 34 12.44 -8.92 -0.50
C ASP A 34 13.22 -7.90 -1.35
N ILE A 35 12.54 -7.15 -2.21
CA ILE A 35 13.19 -6.18 -3.09
C ILE A 35 12.67 -4.75 -2.91
N LEU A 36 11.60 -4.55 -2.15
CA LEU A 36 11.00 -3.25 -1.88
C LEU A 36 10.79 -3.06 -0.38
N GLU A 37 11.04 -1.87 0.11
CA GLU A 37 10.63 -1.49 1.46
C GLU A 37 9.26 -0.84 1.35
N VAL A 38 8.22 -1.49 1.88
CA VAL A 38 6.83 -1.09 1.67
C VAL A 38 6.24 -0.49 2.93
N HIS A 39 5.67 0.70 2.80
CA HIS A 39 4.99 1.41 3.89
C HIS A 39 3.63 1.93 3.42
N SER A 40 2.77 2.22 4.37
CA SER A 40 1.52 2.93 4.10
C SER A 40 1.30 4.04 5.12
N ALA A 41 0.55 5.06 4.73
CA ALA A 41 0.22 6.18 5.60
C ALA A 41 -1.04 6.87 5.10
N GLY A 42 -1.54 7.82 5.87
CA GLY A 42 -2.72 8.59 5.52
C GLY A 42 -2.54 10.07 5.72
N SER A 43 -3.32 10.85 4.97
CA SER A 43 -3.39 12.30 5.15
C SER A 43 -4.13 12.66 6.43
N GLN A 44 -5.09 11.84 6.83
CA GLN A 44 -5.86 11.99 8.07
C GLN A 44 -6.02 10.61 8.71
N PRO A 45 -4.95 10.09 9.35
CA PRO A 45 -4.98 8.74 9.86
C PRO A 45 -6.08 8.55 10.91
N SER A 46 -6.82 7.45 10.77
CA SER A 46 -7.95 7.15 11.66
C SER A 46 -7.53 6.64 13.03
N GLY A 47 -6.29 6.19 13.14
CA GLY A 47 -5.75 5.64 14.39
C GLY A 47 -5.94 4.14 14.54
N PHE A 48 -6.55 3.46 13.58
CA PHE A 48 -6.74 2.00 13.65
C PHE A 48 -6.79 1.39 12.24
N VAL A 49 -6.50 0.10 12.18
CA VAL A 49 -6.64 -0.70 10.95
C VAL A 49 -8.01 -1.38 10.99
N HIS A 50 -8.76 -1.26 9.91
CA HIS A 50 -10.13 -1.77 9.86
C HIS A 50 -10.17 -3.30 10.05
N PRO A 51 -10.98 -3.82 10.99
CA PRO A 51 -11.03 -5.26 11.25
C PRO A 51 -11.40 -6.10 10.03
N LYS A 52 -12.26 -5.60 9.16
CA LYS A 52 -12.65 -6.33 7.94
C LYS A 52 -11.51 -6.39 6.93
N ALA A 53 -10.66 -5.36 6.87
CA ALA A 53 -9.46 -5.40 6.04
C ALA A 53 -8.52 -6.52 6.53
N ILE A 54 -8.33 -6.61 7.84
CA ILE A 54 -7.53 -7.69 8.43
C ILE A 54 -8.13 -9.05 8.08
N ALA A 55 -9.45 -9.19 8.21
CA ALA A 55 -10.15 -10.45 7.96
C ALA A 55 -10.02 -10.92 6.51
N VAL A 56 -10.24 -10.02 5.55
CA VAL A 56 -10.20 -10.42 4.13
C VAL A 56 -8.79 -10.68 3.64
N LEU A 57 -7.77 -10.04 4.21
CA LEU A 57 -6.38 -10.38 3.90
C LEU A 57 -5.99 -11.73 4.50
N ALA A 58 -6.49 -12.04 5.69
CA ALA A 58 -6.25 -13.35 6.29
C ALA A 58 -6.81 -14.47 5.41
N GLU A 59 -7.90 -14.23 4.70
CA GLU A 59 -8.48 -15.21 3.77
C GLU A 59 -7.51 -15.61 2.65
N ILE A 60 -6.60 -14.72 2.29
CA ILE A 60 -5.59 -15.00 1.25
C ILE A 60 -4.20 -15.22 1.83
N GLY A 61 -4.11 -15.51 3.13
CA GLY A 61 -2.88 -15.89 3.79
C GLY A 61 -1.96 -14.74 4.17
N ILE A 62 -2.49 -13.51 4.23
CA ILE A 62 -1.71 -12.32 4.58
C ILE A 62 -2.19 -11.77 5.92
N ASP A 63 -1.28 -11.67 6.88
CA ASP A 63 -1.58 -11.16 8.22
C ASP A 63 -1.17 -9.69 8.33
N ILE A 64 -2.14 -8.80 8.46
CA ILE A 64 -1.89 -7.38 8.70
C ILE A 64 -2.35 -6.93 10.08
N SER A 65 -2.57 -7.87 11.00
CA SER A 65 -3.07 -7.56 12.34
C SER A 65 -2.10 -6.70 13.15
N SER A 66 -0.81 -6.70 12.81
CA SER A 66 0.20 -5.88 13.47
C SER A 66 0.39 -4.49 12.84
N HIS A 67 -0.31 -4.20 11.74
CA HIS A 67 -0.20 -2.89 11.10
C HIS A 67 -0.80 -1.79 11.96
N THR A 68 -0.27 -0.57 11.80
CA THR A 68 -0.77 0.60 12.52
C THR A 68 -1.11 1.72 11.55
N SER A 69 -2.09 2.54 11.92
CA SER A 69 -2.47 3.72 11.16
C SER A 69 -1.45 4.83 11.41
N LYS A 70 -0.88 5.39 10.34
CA LYS A 70 0.24 6.33 10.43
C LYS A 70 -0.04 7.57 9.60
N SER A 71 0.56 8.69 10.00
CA SER A 71 0.51 9.93 9.24
C SER A 71 1.56 9.93 8.13
N MET A 72 1.20 10.42 6.94
CA MET A 72 2.17 10.60 5.86
C MET A 72 3.28 11.57 6.24
N ASN A 73 3.04 12.47 7.20
CA ASN A 73 4.06 13.40 7.68
C ASN A 73 5.25 12.69 8.33
N ASP A 74 5.04 11.46 8.82
CA ASP A 74 6.11 10.66 9.42
C ASP A 74 7.14 10.21 8.39
N PHE A 75 6.84 10.35 7.10
CA PHE A 75 7.70 9.89 6.01
C PHE A 75 8.34 11.02 5.22
N LEU A 76 8.09 12.29 5.58
CA LEU A 76 8.57 13.45 4.82
C LEU A 76 10.11 13.54 4.78
N ASP A 77 10.79 13.08 5.82
CA ASP A 77 12.25 13.10 5.92
C ASP A 77 12.89 11.74 5.61
N ARG A 78 12.10 10.81 5.08
CA ARG A 78 12.61 9.52 4.62
C ARG A 78 12.75 9.55 3.11
N ASP A 79 13.74 8.84 2.60
CA ASP A 79 14.01 8.79 1.15
C ASP A 79 12.98 7.90 0.47
N ILE A 80 11.83 8.48 0.13
CA ILE A 80 10.76 7.77 -0.57
C ILE A 80 11.06 7.81 -2.07
N ASN A 81 11.03 6.66 -2.72
CA ASN A 81 11.30 6.53 -4.14
C ASN A 81 10.02 6.52 -4.98
N THR A 82 8.95 5.94 -4.44
CA THR A 82 7.67 5.81 -5.14
C THR A 82 6.53 6.07 -4.19
N VAL A 83 5.57 6.88 -4.64
CA VAL A 83 4.31 7.12 -3.92
C VAL A 83 3.17 6.59 -4.76
N ILE A 84 2.32 5.76 -4.16
CA ILE A 84 1.13 5.23 -4.81
C ILE A 84 -0.08 5.64 -3.99
N THR A 85 -0.92 6.52 -4.55
CA THR A 85 -2.17 6.92 -3.88
C THR A 85 -3.29 5.99 -4.32
N VAL A 86 -4.06 5.49 -3.35
CA VAL A 86 -5.12 4.53 -3.60
C VAL A 86 -6.52 5.09 -3.35
N CYS A 87 -6.60 6.37 -3.03
CA CYS A 87 -7.88 7.10 -2.99
C CYS A 87 -7.66 8.52 -3.52
N GLY A 88 -8.73 9.13 -4.06
CA GLY A 88 -8.62 10.43 -4.71
C GLY A 88 -8.14 11.54 -3.79
N ASN A 89 -8.65 11.55 -2.55
CA ASN A 89 -8.30 12.60 -1.58
C ASN A 89 -6.82 12.56 -1.19
N ALA A 90 -6.23 11.36 -1.11
CA ALA A 90 -4.83 11.21 -0.76
C ALA A 90 -3.92 11.79 -1.85
N ASP A 91 -4.32 11.68 -3.11
CA ASP A 91 -3.58 12.26 -4.22
C ASP A 91 -3.50 13.78 -4.10
N GLN A 92 -4.62 14.42 -3.76
CA GLN A 92 -4.68 15.87 -3.61
C GLN A 92 -3.93 16.36 -2.37
N ALA A 93 -3.94 15.58 -1.31
CA ALA A 93 -3.31 15.94 -0.04
C ALA A 93 -1.84 15.52 0.03
N CYS A 94 -1.34 14.83 -0.99
CA CYS A 94 0.02 14.29 -0.98
C CYS A 94 1.05 15.42 -0.96
N PRO A 95 1.95 15.46 0.04
CA PRO A 95 2.97 16.50 0.09
C PRO A 95 4.04 16.27 -0.98
N ILE A 96 4.86 17.29 -1.21
CA ILE A 96 6.02 17.16 -2.08
C ILE A 96 7.14 16.50 -1.27
N PHE A 97 7.54 15.31 -1.69
CA PHE A 97 8.69 14.64 -1.10
C PHE A 97 9.98 15.10 -1.77
N PRO A 98 11.09 15.21 -1.02
CA PRO A 98 12.36 15.66 -1.63
C PRO A 98 12.86 14.66 -2.68
N GLY A 99 13.49 15.17 -3.74
CA GLY A 99 14.09 14.37 -4.80
C GLY A 99 13.11 14.02 -5.89
N GLN A 100 13.57 13.19 -6.83
CA GLN A 100 12.74 12.70 -7.93
C GLN A 100 12.00 11.45 -7.45
N ILE A 101 10.68 11.54 -7.46
CA ILE A 101 9.82 10.49 -6.94
C ILE A 101 8.90 10.02 -8.06
N HIS A 102 8.76 8.72 -8.21
CA HIS A 102 7.76 8.13 -9.08
C HIS A 102 6.41 8.18 -8.38
N ARG A 103 5.38 8.67 -9.08
CA ARG A 103 4.03 8.80 -8.53
C ARG A 103 3.05 8.02 -9.37
N HIS A 104 2.20 7.25 -8.69
CA HIS A 104 1.09 6.54 -9.31
C HIS A 104 -0.19 6.90 -8.56
N HIS A 105 -1.28 7.01 -9.28
CA HIS A 105 -2.60 7.24 -8.70
C HIS A 105 -3.53 6.14 -9.18
N TRP A 106 -3.83 5.19 -8.28
CA TRP A 106 -4.68 4.04 -8.56
C TRP A 106 -5.85 4.04 -7.58
N PRO A 107 -6.90 4.83 -7.83
CA PRO A 107 -8.01 4.92 -6.89
C PRO A 107 -8.84 3.63 -6.86
N PHE A 108 -9.17 3.20 -5.66
CA PHE A 108 -10.06 2.06 -5.42
C PHE A 108 -11.24 2.54 -4.60
N ASP A 109 -12.39 1.88 -4.75
CA ASP A 109 -13.56 2.18 -3.93
C ASP A 109 -13.26 1.93 -2.46
N ASP A 110 -13.84 2.76 -1.58
CA ASP A 110 -13.68 2.58 -0.16
C ASP A 110 -14.72 1.60 0.38
N PRO A 111 -14.33 0.35 0.71
CA PRO A 111 -15.29 -0.64 1.18
C PRO A 111 -15.82 -0.33 2.57
N ALA A 112 -15.17 0.57 3.33
CA ALA A 112 -15.64 0.98 4.64
C ALA A 112 -16.97 1.74 4.57
N HIS A 113 -17.33 2.27 3.40
CA HIS A 113 -18.61 2.93 3.18
C HIS A 113 -19.73 1.96 2.77
N ALA A 114 -19.43 0.68 2.63
CA ALA A 114 -20.44 -0.32 2.28
C ALA A 114 -21.49 -0.44 3.37
N THR A 115 -22.73 -0.67 2.96
CA THR A 115 -23.87 -0.82 3.88
C THR A 115 -24.55 -2.16 3.63
N GLY A 116 -25.36 -2.59 4.60
CA GLY A 116 -26.08 -3.84 4.50
C GLY A 116 -25.73 -4.79 5.63
N THR A 117 -25.89 -6.08 5.38
CA THR A 117 -25.51 -7.11 6.35
C THR A 117 -23.99 -7.24 6.44
N GLU A 118 -23.51 -7.88 7.51
CA GLU A 118 -22.10 -8.20 7.67
C GLU A 118 -21.55 -8.92 6.42
N GLU A 119 -22.30 -9.88 5.90
CA GLU A 119 -21.86 -10.63 4.73
C GLU A 119 -21.81 -9.77 3.49
N GLU A 120 -22.80 -8.88 3.29
CA GLU A 120 -22.81 -7.96 2.16
C GLU A 120 -21.61 -7.00 2.21
N ILE A 121 -21.28 -6.51 3.40
CA ILE A 121 -20.13 -5.64 3.62
C ILE A 121 -18.84 -6.40 3.33
N LEU A 122 -18.72 -7.64 3.79
CA LEU A 122 -17.54 -8.47 3.51
C LEU A 122 -17.36 -8.74 2.03
N VAL A 123 -18.44 -8.92 1.28
CA VAL A 123 -18.37 -9.10 -0.18
C VAL A 123 -17.71 -7.88 -0.82
N GLU A 124 -18.05 -6.67 -0.38
CA GLU A 124 -17.42 -5.45 -0.89
C GLU A 124 -15.94 -5.36 -0.51
N PHE A 125 -15.58 -5.72 0.72
CA PHE A 125 -14.17 -5.77 1.12
C PHE A 125 -13.39 -6.77 0.27
N ARG A 126 -13.96 -7.93 -0.01
CA ARG A 126 -13.32 -8.94 -0.86
C ARG A 126 -13.15 -8.45 -2.29
N ARG A 127 -14.16 -7.78 -2.83
CA ARG A 127 -14.09 -7.22 -4.18
C ARG A 127 -12.95 -6.21 -4.31
N VAL A 128 -12.89 -5.25 -3.38
CA VAL A 128 -11.85 -4.22 -3.40
C VAL A 128 -10.48 -4.85 -3.15
N ARG A 129 -10.38 -5.80 -2.22
CA ARG A 129 -9.15 -6.58 -2.01
C ARG A 129 -8.65 -7.21 -3.31
N ASP A 130 -9.55 -7.84 -4.06
CA ASP A 130 -9.16 -8.53 -5.29
C ASP A 130 -8.71 -7.54 -6.37
N GLU A 131 -9.33 -6.37 -6.45
CA GLU A 131 -8.90 -5.31 -7.38
C GLU A 131 -7.52 -4.78 -6.99
N ILE A 132 -7.30 -4.52 -5.71
CA ILE A 132 -6.00 -4.08 -5.19
C ILE A 132 -4.95 -5.15 -5.47
N GLN A 133 -5.29 -6.42 -5.22
CA GLN A 133 -4.37 -7.53 -5.45
C GLN A 133 -3.92 -7.59 -6.91
N ALA A 134 -4.83 -7.47 -7.85
CA ALA A 134 -4.48 -7.50 -9.27
C ALA A 134 -3.50 -6.39 -9.63
N ALA A 135 -3.77 -5.17 -9.17
CA ALA A 135 -2.90 -4.01 -9.47
C ALA A 135 -1.52 -4.15 -8.83
N PHE A 136 -1.47 -4.52 -7.55
CA PHE A 136 -0.20 -4.57 -6.82
C PHE A 136 0.64 -5.80 -7.14
N LEU A 137 0.01 -6.92 -7.51
CA LEU A 137 0.77 -8.07 -8.01
C LEU A 137 1.40 -7.75 -9.37
N ALA A 138 0.70 -7.03 -10.25
CA ALA A 138 1.28 -6.57 -11.51
C ALA A 138 2.47 -5.63 -11.26
N TYR A 139 2.33 -4.72 -10.32
CA TYR A 139 3.42 -3.82 -9.93
C TYR A 139 4.62 -4.61 -9.37
N ALA A 140 4.36 -5.59 -8.51
CA ALA A 140 5.41 -6.42 -7.94
C ALA A 140 6.15 -7.22 -9.02
N ALA A 141 5.42 -7.75 -9.99
CA ALA A 141 6.02 -8.49 -11.10
C ALA A 141 6.93 -7.58 -11.94
N GLU A 142 6.51 -6.36 -12.22
CA GLU A 142 7.36 -5.40 -12.94
C GLU A 142 8.60 -5.02 -12.14
N ALA A 143 8.47 -4.81 -10.84
CA ALA A 143 9.60 -4.49 -9.97
C ALA A 143 10.62 -5.64 -9.95
N LYS A 144 10.16 -6.88 -9.87
CA LYS A 144 11.04 -8.06 -9.89
C LYS A 144 11.72 -8.23 -11.24
N LYS A 145 11.01 -7.93 -12.31
CA LYS A 145 11.55 -8.00 -13.66
C LYS A 145 12.72 -7.04 -13.83
N ILE A 146 12.55 -5.79 -13.40
CA ILE A 146 13.59 -4.77 -13.44
C ILE A 146 14.81 -5.21 -12.63
N THR A 147 14.57 -5.74 -11.45
CA THR A 147 15.65 -6.20 -10.56
C THR A 147 16.41 -7.39 -11.16
N SER A 148 15.68 -8.36 -11.74
CA SER A 148 16.30 -9.55 -12.32
C SER A 148 17.01 -9.29 -13.62
N THR A 149 16.65 -8.22 -14.36
CA THR A 149 17.28 -7.84 -15.62
C THR A 149 18.37 -6.79 -15.42
N SER A 150 18.59 -6.34 -14.19
CA SER A 150 19.71 -5.45 -13.90
C SER A 150 20.99 -6.09 -14.38
N PRO A 151 21.76 -5.43 -15.25
CA PRO A 151 22.99 -6.04 -15.69
C PRO A 151 23.92 -6.21 -14.51
N SER A 152 24.30 -7.43 -14.28
CA SER A 152 25.40 -7.69 -13.39
C SER A 152 26.64 -7.25 -14.17
N ALA A 153 27.08 -6.09 -13.85
CA ALA A 153 28.28 -5.59 -14.50
C ALA A 153 29.47 -6.47 -14.15
#